data_e4528c120dcd8b18902509c65ac19f0f
#
_entry.id   e4528c120dcd8b18902509c65ac19f0f
#
_cell.length_a   1.000
_cell.length_b   1.000
_cell.length_c   1.000
_cell.angle_alpha   90.00
_cell.angle_beta   90.00
_cell.angle_gamma   90.00
#
_symmetry.space_group_name_H-M   'P 1'
#
loop_
_entity.id
_entity.type
_entity.pdbx_description
1 polymer ?
#
loop_
_entity_poly.entity_id
_entity_poly.type
_entity_poly.pdbx_seq_one_letter_code
_entity_poly.pdbx_strand_id
1 'polypeptide(L)'
;YKDVEGINVYGSSNYLHQYITEKYPREIEFDRDRINVSTIDIETEYEGGFPNPSEATQKILAITLKNNIDNIYHVWGYGDYNTETALIKPVRYYRCRDEASLLTKFLDFYFKQENMPDVITGWNVRFFDIPYLVNRTARILGMDMVKKFSPWGMVEHKTIKRMMKTQETFDIRGVQILDYLELFQKFGYAYGTQESYKLNNIANVVLGEKKLSFEESGSLKNLYKDDFQKYIDYNMKDVELVDRIEEKMGLITLAMTMAYKGGVNYTETFGVTSIWESIIYRKLLSEKRASPAHNPESLRSKFAGGYVKPPQIGLHDWVVSFDLNSLYPNIIVQWNMSPETIVSGTTLGVTPDTCLGGYNTKNSDKSTSMAANGVHFKKDGVGVLPSLIIDYYAERKAIKDKMLASQQERQGIDPSQKQEIYRIERDMNRFENQQMAIKIMMNSLYGALGNKWFRYNDISMAEAITLTGQYAIRFAEKTVNNHMNQLLGTDKDYVIAIDTDSLYVNFGPL
;
A
#
# COMPACT_ATOMS: atom_id res chain seq x y z
N TYR A 1 15.42 18.65 -20.69
CA TYR A 1 15.42 19.88 -19.88
C TYR A 1 15.88 19.67 -18.43
N LYS A 2 15.93 18.41 -17.92
CA LYS A 2 16.40 18.13 -16.55
C LYS A 2 17.90 18.39 -16.33
N ASP A 3 18.66 18.50 -17.42
CA ASP A 3 20.14 18.55 -17.39
C ASP A 3 20.69 19.92 -17.83
N VAL A 4 19.86 20.97 -17.83
CA VAL A 4 20.33 22.31 -18.10
C VAL A 4 20.61 23.01 -16.78
N GLU A 5 21.89 23.10 -16.44
CA GLU A 5 22.38 23.74 -15.22
C GLU A 5 21.90 25.20 -15.13
N GLY A 6 21.33 25.58 -14.00
CA GLY A 6 20.86 26.96 -13.76
C GLY A 6 19.43 27.29 -14.24
N ILE A 7 18.67 26.33 -14.81
CA ILE A 7 17.28 26.55 -15.19
C ILE A 7 16.32 25.87 -14.21
N ASN A 8 15.47 26.66 -13.56
CA ASN A 8 14.37 26.16 -12.75
C ASN A 8 13.18 25.73 -13.63
N VAL A 9 12.85 24.45 -13.62
CA VAL A 9 11.70 23.90 -14.34
C VAL A 9 10.52 23.79 -13.39
N TYR A 10 9.46 24.56 -13.66
CA TYR A 10 8.20 24.56 -12.93
C TYR A 10 7.22 23.54 -13.52
N GLY A 11 6.27 23.07 -12.71
CA GLY A 11 5.27 22.10 -13.12
C GLY A 11 5.72 20.65 -12.94
N SER A 12 4.88 19.68 -13.33
CA SER A 12 5.23 18.26 -13.25
C SER A 12 6.22 17.88 -14.35
N SER A 13 7.27 17.14 -13.99
CA SER A 13 8.18 16.52 -14.97
C SER A 13 7.74 15.10 -15.37
N ASN A 14 6.71 14.55 -14.72
CA ASN A 14 6.16 13.24 -15.04
C ASN A 14 5.08 13.39 -16.12
N TYR A 15 5.41 13.00 -17.34
CA TYR A 15 4.49 13.13 -18.48
C TYR A 15 3.22 12.25 -18.33
N LEU A 16 3.30 11.15 -17.59
CA LEU A 16 2.13 10.31 -17.32
C LEU A 16 1.14 11.04 -16.41
N HIS A 17 1.62 11.68 -15.35
CA HIS A 17 0.77 12.49 -14.48
C HIS A 17 0.16 13.68 -15.23
N GLN A 18 0.93 14.34 -16.12
CA GLN A 18 0.41 15.39 -16.98
C GLN A 18 -0.71 14.86 -17.88
N TYR A 19 -0.45 13.77 -18.62
CA TYR A 19 -1.41 13.17 -19.53
C TYR A 19 -2.70 12.74 -18.79
N ILE A 20 -2.58 12.06 -17.68
CA ILE A 20 -3.74 11.64 -16.88
C ILE A 20 -4.54 12.85 -16.41
N THR A 21 -3.87 13.89 -15.91
CA THR A 21 -4.53 15.12 -15.42
C THR A 21 -5.26 15.88 -16.54
N GLU A 22 -4.66 15.97 -17.72
CA GLU A 22 -5.25 16.67 -18.87
C GLU A 22 -6.43 15.89 -19.49
N LYS A 23 -6.27 14.56 -19.63
CA LYS A 23 -7.31 13.70 -20.21
C LYS A 23 -8.47 13.45 -19.26
N TYR A 24 -8.17 13.34 -17.96
CA TYR A 24 -9.13 13.00 -16.91
C TYR A 24 -9.08 14.05 -15.79
N PRO A 25 -9.54 15.29 -16.04
CA PRO A 25 -9.47 16.39 -15.06
C PRO A 25 -10.38 16.18 -13.83
N ARG A 26 -11.32 15.25 -13.93
CA ARG A 26 -12.20 14.82 -12.83
C ARG A 26 -11.71 13.49 -12.25
N GLU A 27 -12.33 13.07 -11.16
CA GLU A 27 -12.12 11.73 -10.61
C GLU A 27 -12.46 10.66 -11.65
N ILE A 28 -11.61 9.65 -11.74
CA ILE A 28 -11.80 8.50 -12.62
C ILE A 28 -12.50 7.42 -11.83
N GLU A 29 -13.75 7.14 -12.17
CA GLU A 29 -14.41 5.93 -11.69
C GLU A 29 -13.84 4.72 -12.43
N PHE A 30 -13.52 3.68 -11.70
CA PHE A 30 -13.05 2.43 -12.29
C PHE A 30 -13.94 1.26 -11.87
N ASP A 31 -14.04 0.30 -12.76
CA ASP A 31 -14.73 -0.95 -12.53
C ASP A 31 -13.67 -2.05 -12.39
N ARG A 32 -13.55 -2.60 -11.16
CA ARG A 32 -12.58 -3.64 -10.86
C ARG A 32 -12.77 -4.89 -11.72
N ASP A 33 -14.01 -5.20 -12.09
CA ASP A 33 -14.36 -6.40 -12.85
C ASP A 33 -13.90 -6.32 -14.31
N ARG A 34 -13.59 -5.12 -14.81
CA ARG A 34 -13.05 -4.90 -16.17
C ARG A 34 -11.54 -4.95 -16.24
N ILE A 35 -10.85 -4.98 -15.11
CA ILE A 35 -9.38 -5.04 -15.06
C ILE A 35 -8.98 -6.50 -14.96
N ASN A 36 -8.24 -7.00 -15.96
CA ASN A 36 -7.73 -8.37 -15.97
C ASN A 36 -6.55 -8.48 -15.00
N VAL A 37 -6.78 -9.11 -13.86
CA VAL A 37 -5.74 -9.45 -12.88
C VAL A 37 -5.46 -10.94 -12.96
N SER A 38 -4.21 -11.27 -13.23
CA SER A 38 -3.75 -12.65 -13.30
C SER A 38 -2.82 -12.97 -12.15
N THR A 39 -3.16 -13.99 -11.38
CA THR A 39 -2.30 -14.58 -10.35
C THR A 39 -1.46 -15.67 -10.99
N ILE A 40 -0.14 -15.62 -10.82
CA ILE A 40 0.80 -16.57 -11.42
C ILE A 40 1.74 -17.14 -10.35
N ASP A 41 2.12 -18.41 -10.54
CA ASP A 41 3.18 -19.09 -9.80
C ASP A 41 3.89 -20.08 -10.71
N ILE A 42 5.21 -20.24 -10.54
CA ILE A 42 6.02 -21.18 -11.30
C ILE A 42 6.75 -22.15 -10.38
N GLU A 43 6.90 -23.39 -10.84
CA GLU A 43 7.76 -24.38 -10.21
C GLU A 43 8.96 -24.69 -11.11
N THR A 44 10.13 -24.72 -10.50
CA THR A 44 11.39 -24.97 -11.23
C THR A 44 12.06 -26.25 -10.74
N GLU A 45 12.90 -26.80 -11.60
CA GLU A 45 13.81 -27.88 -11.21
C GLU A 45 14.73 -27.37 -10.08
N TYR A 46 15.03 -28.25 -9.12
CA TYR A 46 15.90 -27.93 -8.01
C TYR A 46 17.16 -28.81 -8.06
N GLU A 47 18.26 -28.23 -8.52
CA GLU A 47 19.57 -28.89 -8.57
C GLU A 47 20.65 -27.99 -7.97
N GLY A 48 21.19 -28.39 -6.82
CA GLY A 48 22.37 -27.75 -6.24
C GLY A 48 22.16 -26.39 -5.55
N GLY A 49 20.94 -26.00 -5.21
CA GLY A 49 20.65 -24.76 -4.48
C GLY A 49 19.37 -24.06 -4.96
N PHE A 50 19.00 -22.99 -4.28
CA PHE A 50 17.81 -22.21 -4.66
C PHE A 50 17.99 -21.59 -6.05
N PRO A 51 17.01 -21.73 -6.98
CA PRO A 51 17.12 -21.23 -8.34
C PRO A 51 17.36 -19.72 -8.39
N ASN A 52 18.38 -19.31 -9.16
CA ASN A 52 18.71 -17.89 -9.35
C ASN A 52 17.89 -17.30 -10.49
N PRO A 53 16.98 -16.33 -10.25
CA PRO A 53 16.15 -15.77 -11.31
C PRO A 53 16.93 -15.03 -12.40
N SER A 54 18.07 -14.40 -12.06
CA SER A 54 18.91 -13.68 -13.03
C SER A 54 19.62 -14.62 -14.00
N GLU A 55 19.99 -15.82 -13.55
CA GLU A 55 20.64 -16.82 -14.38
C GLU A 55 19.64 -17.73 -15.07
N ALA A 56 18.54 -18.08 -14.42
CA ALA A 56 17.48 -18.96 -14.88
C ALA A 56 18.01 -20.23 -15.58
N THR A 57 18.94 -20.93 -14.92
CA THR A 57 19.64 -22.08 -15.50
C THR A 57 18.82 -23.37 -15.45
N GLN A 58 17.94 -23.51 -14.45
CA GLN A 58 17.15 -24.70 -14.22
C GLN A 58 15.83 -24.65 -14.99
N LYS A 59 15.26 -25.82 -15.33
CA LYS A 59 14.03 -25.88 -16.12
C LYS A 59 12.83 -25.41 -15.32
N ILE A 60 11.89 -24.77 -16.00
CA ILE A 60 10.55 -24.58 -15.47
C ILE A 60 9.76 -25.86 -15.66
N LEU A 61 9.22 -26.39 -14.57
CA LEU A 61 8.51 -27.68 -14.54
C LEU A 61 6.99 -27.53 -14.61
N ALA A 62 6.46 -26.45 -14.05
CA ALA A 62 5.06 -26.09 -14.12
C ALA A 62 4.88 -24.57 -14.11
N ILE A 63 3.82 -24.11 -14.77
CA ILE A 63 3.31 -22.74 -14.68
C ILE A 63 1.83 -22.85 -14.37
N THR A 64 1.37 -22.15 -13.33
CA THR A 64 -0.05 -21.97 -13.06
C THR A 64 -0.40 -20.48 -13.19
N LEU A 65 -1.43 -20.18 -13.98
CA LEU A 65 -1.99 -18.84 -14.14
C LEU A 65 -3.50 -18.90 -13.97
N LYS A 66 -4.05 -18.03 -13.14
CA LYS A 66 -5.47 -17.80 -13.00
C LYS A 66 -5.79 -16.34 -13.22
N ASN A 67 -6.75 -16.03 -14.08
CA ASN A 67 -7.27 -14.67 -14.24
C ASN A 67 -8.66 -14.54 -13.61
N ASN A 68 -9.04 -13.31 -13.26
CA ASN A 68 -10.34 -13.03 -12.66
C ASN A 68 -11.50 -12.95 -13.69
N ILE A 69 -11.20 -13.01 -14.99
CA ILE A 69 -12.21 -12.87 -16.06
C ILE A 69 -12.94 -14.21 -16.28
N ASP A 70 -12.19 -15.28 -16.54
CA ASP A 70 -12.76 -16.62 -16.73
C ASP A 70 -12.77 -17.47 -15.45
N ASN A 71 -11.96 -17.06 -14.47
CA ASN A 71 -11.84 -17.70 -13.16
C ASN A 71 -11.41 -19.17 -13.23
N ILE A 72 -10.62 -19.54 -14.26
CA ILE A 72 -10.09 -20.88 -14.50
C ILE A 72 -8.61 -20.90 -14.15
N TYR A 73 -8.16 -21.99 -13.51
CA TYR A 73 -6.74 -22.29 -13.35
C TYR A 73 -6.19 -22.91 -14.62
N HIS A 74 -5.35 -22.17 -15.33
CA HIS A 74 -4.63 -22.64 -16.51
C HIS A 74 -3.26 -23.13 -16.08
N VAL A 75 -2.98 -24.41 -16.35
CA VAL A 75 -1.76 -25.05 -15.86
C VAL A 75 -1.01 -25.73 -17.00
N TRP A 76 0.29 -25.44 -17.14
CA TRP A 76 1.18 -26.07 -18.10
C TRP A 76 2.21 -26.94 -17.36
N GLY A 77 2.38 -28.20 -17.81
CA GLY A 77 3.30 -29.15 -17.23
C GLY A 77 3.61 -30.31 -18.17
N TYR A 78 4.46 -31.25 -17.75
CA TYR A 78 4.97 -32.31 -18.65
C TYR A 78 4.28 -33.67 -18.49
N GLY A 79 3.86 -33.99 -17.26
CA GLY A 79 3.28 -35.30 -16.93
C GLY A 79 1.81 -35.42 -17.29
N ASP A 80 1.25 -36.56 -16.98
CA ASP A 80 -0.20 -36.78 -17.02
C ASP A 80 -0.82 -36.24 -15.74
N TYR A 81 -1.82 -35.38 -15.93
CA TYR A 81 -2.58 -34.78 -14.84
C TYR A 81 -4.07 -35.01 -15.09
N ASN A 82 -4.75 -35.56 -14.11
CA ASN A 82 -6.18 -35.81 -14.18
C ASN A 82 -6.97 -34.63 -13.59
N THR A 83 -7.62 -33.86 -14.43
CA THR A 83 -8.43 -32.71 -14.03
C THR A 83 -9.69 -33.07 -13.25
N GLU A 84 -10.17 -34.32 -13.39
CA GLU A 84 -11.35 -34.77 -12.64
C GLU A 84 -11.06 -34.98 -11.15
N THR A 85 -9.82 -35.41 -10.84
CA THR A 85 -9.35 -35.61 -9.46
C THR A 85 -8.62 -34.42 -8.89
N ALA A 86 -8.54 -33.31 -9.63
CA ALA A 86 -7.90 -32.05 -9.17
C ALA A 86 -8.50 -31.56 -7.85
N LEU A 87 -7.65 -31.15 -6.92
CA LEU A 87 -8.09 -30.57 -5.63
C LEU A 87 -8.74 -29.20 -5.80
N ILE A 88 -8.32 -28.45 -6.82
CA ILE A 88 -8.78 -27.08 -7.08
C ILE A 88 -9.46 -27.04 -8.46
N LYS A 89 -10.62 -26.43 -8.52
CA LYS A 89 -11.45 -26.35 -9.75
C LYS A 89 -12.08 -24.96 -9.88
N PRO A 90 -12.36 -24.51 -11.12
CA PRO A 90 -12.16 -25.20 -12.40
C PRO A 90 -10.71 -25.12 -12.88
N VAL A 91 -10.19 -26.18 -13.46
CA VAL A 91 -8.83 -26.27 -13.99
C VAL A 91 -8.79 -26.73 -15.45
N ARG A 92 -7.88 -26.13 -16.21
CA ARG A 92 -7.55 -26.54 -17.57
C ARG A 92 -6.06 -26.84 -17.66
N TYR A 93 -5.72 -28.11 -17.88
CA TYR A 93 -4.35 -28.57 -17.95
C TYR A 93 -3.86 -28.68 -19.39
N TYR A 94 -2.67 -28.15 -19.66
CA TYR A 94 -1.99 -28.18 -20.96
C TYR A 94 -0.73 -29.03 -20.87
N ARG A 95 -0.84 -30.30 -21.26
CA ARG A 95 0.31 -31.19 -21.33
C ARG A 95 1.30 -30.72 -22.38
N CYS A 96 2.58 -30.63 -22.02
CA CYS A 96 3.69 -30.19 -22.85
C CYS A 96 4.69 -31.35 -23.04
N ARG A 97 5.33 -31.36 -24.20
CA ARG A 97 6.34 -32.40 -24.53
C ARG A 97 7.67 -32.08 -23.87
N ASP A 98 8.06 -30.84 -23.89
CA ASP A 98 9.34 -30.30 -23.42
C ASP A 98 9.16 -28.84 -22.98
N GLU A 99 10.23 -28.26 -22.40
CA GLU A 99 10.19 -26.88 -21.90
C GLU A 99 9.93 -25.83 -22.97
N ALA A 100 10.51 -26.01 -24.17
CA ALA A 100 10.23 -25.10 -25.27
C ALA A 100 8.76 -25.10 -25.67
N SER A 101 8.12 -26.28 -25.65
CA SER A 101 6.68 -26.43 -25.87
C SER A 101 5.86 -25.82 -24.72
N LEU A 102 6.31 -25.95 -23.46
CA LEU A 102 5.64 -25.37 -22.30
C LEU A 102 5.66 -23.84 -22.39
N LEU A 103 6.81 -23.22 -22.56
CA LEU A 103 6.96 -21.78 -22.68
C LEU A 103 6.22 -21.23 -23.91
N THR A 104 6.27 -21.92 -25.05
CA THR A 104 5.56 -21.49 -26.26
C THR A 104 4.05 -21.52 -26.05
N LYS A 105 3.49 -22.61 -25.53
CA LYS A 105 2.05 -22.72 -25.29
C LYS A 105 1.56 -21.73 -24.25
N PHE A 106 2.37 -21.49 -23.19
CA PHE A 106 2.07 -20.48 -22.19
C PHE A 106 2.03 -19.08 -22.84
N LEU A 107 3.06 -18.69 -23.57
CA LEU A 107 3.14 -17.38 -24.22
C LEU A 107 2.06 -17.20 -25.30
N ASP A 108 1.71 -18.24 -26.06
CA ASP A 108 0.65 -18.19 -27.06
C ASP A 108 -0.74 -18.03 -26.41
N PHE A 109 -0.93 -18.55 -25.20
CA PHE A 109 -2.14 -18.29 -24.41
C PHE A 109 -2.12 -16.87 -23.82
N TYR A 110 -1.02 -16.51 -23.18
CA TYR A 110 -0.84 -15.25 -22.44
C TYR A 110 -0.96 -14.03 -23.39
N PHE A 111 -0.37 -14.07 -24.59
CA PHE A 111 -0.32 -12.96 -25.53
C PHE A 111 -1.65 -12.70 -26.25
N LYS A 112 -2.64 -13.58 -26.14
CA LYS A 112 -3.97 -13.32 -26.71
C LYS A 112 -4.61 -12.15 -25.99
N GLN A 113 -5.27 -11.28 -26.77
CA GLN A 113 -5.88 -10.05 -26.24
C GLN A 113 -6.85 -10.32 -25.09
N GLU A 114 -7.65 -11.39 -25.17
CA GLU A 114 -8.61 -11.80 -24.14
C GLU A 114 -7.94 -12.30 -22.84
N ASN A 115 -6.69 -12.76 -22.90
CA ASN A 115 -5.97 -13.36 -21.79
C ASN A 115 -4.89 -12.44 -21.22
N MET A 116 -4.43 -11.44 -22.01
CA MET A 116 -3.37 -10.52 -21.61
C MET A 116 -3.77 -9.78 -20.34
N PRO A 117 -3.00 -9.88 -19.25
CA PRO A 117 -3.33 -9.21 -18.01
C PRO A 117 -3.05 -7.71 -18.06
N ASP A 118 -3.89 -6.92 -17.40
CA ASP A 118 -3.56 -5.55 -17.03
C ASP A 118 -2.61 -5.53 -15.82
N VAL A 119 -2.82 -6.50 -14.91
CA VAL A 119 -2.04 -6.68 -13.69
C VAL A 119 -1.66 -8.14 -13.51
N ILE A 120 -0.38 -8.38 -13.24
CA ILE A 120 0.13 -9.67 -12.74
C ILE A 120 0.36 -9.54 -11.23
N THR A 121 -0.07 -10.55 -10.50
CA THR A 121 0.18 -10.72 -9.08
C THR A 121 0.63 -12.14 -8.77
N GLY A 122 1.09 -12.36 -7.56
CA GLY A 122 1.57 -13.63 -7.02
C GLY A 122 2.44 -13.36 -5.80
N TRP A 123 2.95 -14.41 -5.15
CA TRP A 123 3.76 -14.28 -3.96
C TRP A 123 5.25 -14.15 -4.28
N ASN A 124 5.83 -12.97 -4.14
CA ASN A 124 7.20 -12.64 -4.52
C ASN A 124 7.44 -12.68 -6.05
N VAL A 125 6.38 -12.55 -6.81
CA VAL A 125 6.36 -12.68 -8.27
C VAL A 125 7.30 -11.67 -8.97
N ARG A 126 7.46 -10.49 -8.39
CA ARG A 126 8.28 -9.41 -8.94
C ARG A 126 9.77 -9.73 -8.96
N PHE A 127 10.24 -10.48 -7.96
CA PHE A 127 11.67 -10.75 -7.79
C PHE A 127 12.04 -12.21 -8.03
N PHE A 128 11.06 -13.08 -8.28
CA PHE A 128 11.32 -14.48 -8.61
C PHE A 128 10.64 -14.91 -9.91
N ASP A 129 9.33 -15.06 -9.94
CA ASP A 129 8.61 -15.68 -11.06
C ASP A 129 8.77 -14.92 -12.37
N ILE A 130 8.56 -13.61 -12.36
CA ILE A 130 8.67 -12.79 -13.60
C ILE A 130 10.12 -12.73 -14.10
N PRO A 131 11.14 -12.44 -13.30
CA PRO A 131 12.52 -12.49 -13.75
C PRO A 131 12.91 -13.88 -14.26
N TYR A 132 12.47 -14.94 -13.59
CA TYR A 132 12.77 -16.30 -14.00
C TYR A 132 12.12 -16.63 -15.35
N LEU A 133 10.84 -16.36 -15.52
CA LEU A 133 10.11 -16.58 -16.76
C LEU A 133 10.73 -15.81 -17.93
N VAL A 134 11.04 -14.54 -17.75
CA VAL A 134 11.62 -13.69 -18.80
C VAL A 134 13.00 -14.19 -19.19
N ASN A 135 13.90 -14.41 -18.21
CA ASN A 135 15.27 -14.86 -18.47
C ASN A 135 15.29 -16.29 -19.04
N ARG A 136 14.43 -17.17 -18.55
CA ARG A 136 14.32 -18.54 -19.06
C ARG A 136 13.76 -18.57 -20.49
N THR A 137 12.75 -17.76 -20.78
CA THR A 137 12.22 -17.59 -22.13
C THR A 137 13.31 -17.09 -23.09
N ALA A 138 14.07 -16.08 -22.69
CA ALA A 138 15.20 -15.58 -23.49
C ALA A 138 16.23 -16.67 -23.79
N ARG A 139 16.53 -17.51 -22.79
CA ARG A 139 17.52 -18.59 -22.91
C ARG A 139 17.05 -19.72 -23.83
N ILE A 140 15.78 -20.12 -23.76
CA ILE A 140 15.25 -21.29 -24.47
C ILE A 140 14.66 -20.93 -25.82
N LEU A 141 13.94 -19.81 -25.92
CA LEU A 141 13.18 -19.41 -27.12
C LEU A 141 13.73 -18.15 -27.80
N GLY A 142 14.66 -17.44 -27.16
CA GLY A 142 15.26 -16.21 -27.70
C GLY A 142 14.47 -14.94 -27.30
N MET A 143 15.13 -13.79 -27.55
CA MET A 143 14.61 -12.47 -27.13
C MET A 143 13.31 -12.05 -27.85
N ASP A 144 13.07 -12.56 -29.05
CA ASP A 144 11.83 -12.22 -29.78
C ASP A 144 10.58 -12.79 -29.07
N MET A 145 10.70 -13.93 -28.41
CA MET A 145 9.60 -14.51 -27.63
C MET A 145 9.37 -13.75 -26.32
N VAL A 146 10.39 -13.14 -25.74
CA VAL A 146 10.27 -12.28 -24.55
C VAL A 146 9.33 -11.09 -24.81
N LYS A 147 9.31 -10.57 -26.02
CA LYS A 147 8.42 -9.46 -26.39
C LYS A 147 6.94 -9.78 -26.18
N LYS A 148 6.55 -11.06 -26.20
CA LYS A 148 5.17 -11.50 -25.97
C LYS A 148 4.68 -11.30 -24.52
N PHE A 149 5.54 -11.02 -23.56
CA PHE A 149 5.11 -10.61 -22.22
C PHE A 149 4.44 -9.23 -22.20
N SER A 150 4.72 -8.39 -23.19
CA SER A 150 4.17 -7.03 -23.29
C SER A 150 3.24 -6.91 -24.50
N PRO A 151 2.07 -6.26 -24.35
CA PRO A 151 1.18 -5.99 -25.50
C PRO A 151 1.86 -5.09 -26.54
N TRP A 152 2.91 -4.37 -26.15
CA TRP A 152 3.67 -3.46 -27.03
C TRP A 152 5.06 -4.00 -27.39
N GLY A 153 5.39 -5.21 -26.97
CA GLY A 153 6.69 -5.83 -27.21
C GLY A 153 7.86 -5.18 -26.44
N MET A 154 7.56 -4.46 -25.35
CA MET A 154 8.55 -3.71 -24.58
C MET A 154 8.72 -4.31 -23.19
N VAL A 155 9.82 -5.01 -22.98
CA VAL A 155 10.22 -5.62 -21.70
C VAL A 155 11.61 -5.11 -21.35
N GLU A 156 11.71 -4.33 -20.29
CA GLU A 156 12.92 -3.62 -19.89
C GLU A 156 13.47 -4.19 -18.59
N HIS A 157 14.75 -4.53 -18.56
CA HIS A 157 15.44 -4.96 -17.36
C HIS A 157 15.58 -3.79 -16.38
N LYS A 158 15.29 -4.03 -15.11
CA LYS A 158 15.38 -3.06 -14.02
C LYS A 158 16.15 -3.64 -12.83
N THR A 159 17.00 -2.82 -12.25
CA THR A 159 17.73 -3.12 -11.02
C THR A 159 17.20 -2.24 -9.89
N ILE A 160 16.76 -2.85 -8.80
CA ILE A 160 16.24 -2.18 -7.62
C ILE A 160 17.19 -2.41 -6.45
N LYS A 161 17.67 -1.32 -5.84
CA LYS A 161 18.45 -1.38 -4.59
C LYS A 161 17.52 -1.26 -3.38
N ARG A 162 17.41 -2.31 -2.59
CA ARG A 162 16.60 -2.34 -1.36
C ARG A 162 17.42 -2.92 -0.21
N MET A 163 17.54 -2.19 0.91
CA MET A 163 18.24 -2.63 2.14
C MET A 163 19.61 -3.29 1.87
N MET A 164 20.48 -2.60 1.13
CA MET A 164 21.83 -3.07 0.72
C MET A 164 21.86 -4.29 -0.22
N LYS A 165 20.71 -4.82 -0.63
CA LYS A 165 20.61 -5.87 -1.65
C LYS A 165 20.22 -5.26 -2.99
N THR A 166 20.87 -5.71 -4.04
CA THR A 166 20.50 -5.41 -5.42
C THR A 166 19.64 -6.56 -5.91
N GLN A 167 18.42 -6.24 -6.36
CA GLN A 167 17.47 -7.22 -6.92
C GLN A 167 17.14 -6.82 -8.34
N GLU A 168 17.08 -7.79 -9.22
CA GLU A 168 16.72 -7.63 -10.61
C GLU A 168 15.24 -7.92 -10.81
N THR A 169 14.61 -7.17 -11.69
CA THR A 169 13.22 -7.34 -12.10
C THR A 169 13.05 -6.83 -13.53
N PHE A 170 11.85 -6.94 -14.07
CA PHE A 170 11.53 -6.42 -15.39
C PHE A 170 10.34 -5.44 -15.31
N ASP A 171 10.42 -4.39 -16.13
CA ASP A 171 9.32 -3.48 -16.40
C ASP A 171 8.66 -3.93 -17.71
N ILE A 172 7.47 -4.48 -17.62
CA ILE A 172 6.68 -4.98 -18.75
C ILE A 172 5.70 -3.88 -19.14
N ARG A 173 5.98 -3.17 -20.23
CA ARG A 173 5.14 -2.07 -20.65
C ARG A 173 3.75 -2.58 -21.06
N GLY A 174 2.71 -1.97 -20.48
CA GLY A 174 1.32 -2.36 -20.66
C GLY A 174 0.79 -3.38 -19.65
N VAL A 175 1.67 -3.98 -18.82
CA VAL A 175 1.29 -4.91 -17.75
C VAL A 175 1.91 -4.43 -16.44
N GLN A 176 1.11 -4.25 -15.40
CA GLN A 176 1.60 -3.83 -14.10
C GLN A 176 1.87 -5.05 -13.21
N ILE A 177 2.98 -5.04 -12.48
CA ILE A 177 3.31 -6.11 -11.53
C ILE A 177 2.99 -5.60 -10.12
N LEU A 178 1.92 -6.13 -9.52
CA LEU A 178 1.54 -5.90 -8.13
C LEU A 178 1.85 -7.16 -7.32
N ASP A 179 3.06 -7.24 -6.80
CA ASP A 179 3.51 -8.35 -5.97
C ASP A 179 2.73 -8.40 -4.66
N TYR A 180 2.06 -9.51 -4.40
CA TYR A 180 1.20 -9.64 -3.23
C TYR A 180 1.97 -9.64 -1.91
N LEU A 181 3.20 -10.14 -1.88
CA LEU A 181 4.09 -10.01 -0.74
C LEU A 181 4.40 -8.54 -0.42
N GLU A 182 4.69 -7.72 -1.45
CA GLU A 182 4.93 -6.29 -1.25
C GLU A 182 3.65 -5.56 -0.79
N LEU A 183 2.49 -5.90 -1.35
CA LEU A 183 1.18 -5.38 -0.93
C LEU A 183 0.91 -5.72 0.54
N PHE A 184 1.12 -6.99 0.94
CA PHE A 184 0.93 -7.41 2.32
C PHE A 184 1.88 -6.69 3.29
N GLN A 185 3.16 -6.57 2.95
CA GLN A 185 4.14 -5.84 3.76
C GLN A 185 3.78 -4.36 3.90
N LYS A 186 3.18 -3.75 2.88
CA LYS A 186 2.83 -2.33 2.87
C LYS A 186 1.49 -2.04 3.56
N PHE A 187 0.48 -2.84 3.30
CA PHE A 187 -0.91 -2.55 3.67
C PHE A 187 -1.51 -3.55 4.66
N GLY A 188 -0.82 -4.66 4.94
CA GLY A 188 -1.28 -5.69 5.88
C GLY A 188 -1.05 -5.38 7.36
N TYR A 189 -0.93 -4.11 7.73
CA TYR A 189 -0.60 -3.65 9.08
C TYR A 189 -1.59 -4.11 10.17
N ALA A 190 -2.83 -4.43 9.81
CA ALA A 190 -3.83 -4.97 10.76
C ALA A 190 -3.40 -6.32 11.36
N TYR A 191 -2.50 -7.04 10.70
CA TYR A 191 -1.95 -8.31 11.20
C TYR A 191 -0.62 -8.13 11.95
N GLY A 192 -0.13 -6.90 12.09
CA GLY A 192 1.14 -6.60 12.76
C GLY A 192 2.38 -7.13 12.02
N THR A 193 3.53 -7.02 12.68
CA THR A 193 4.79 -7.57 12.16
C THR A 193 4.79 -9.09 12.28
N GLN A 194 5.15 -9.79 11.20
CA GLN A 194 5.15 -11.24 11.13
C GLN A 194 6.56 -11.81 11.33
N GLU A 195 6.68 -12.96 11.99
CA GLU A 195 7.94 -13.68 12.15
C GLU A 195 8.50 -14.14 10.79
N SER A 196 7.61 -14.47 9.87
CA SER A 196 7.95 -14.90 8.51
C SER A 196 6.92 -14.38 7.50
N TYR A 197 7.42 -13.80 6.40
CA TYR A 197 6.60 -13.38 5.27
C TYR A 197 6.53 -14.44 4.14
N LYS A 198 6.82 -15.71 4.43
CA LYS A 198 6.57 -16.81 3.48
C LYS A 198 5.06 -17.03 3.32
N LEU A 199 4.62 -17.37 2.11
CA LEU A 199 3.21 -17.60 1.80
C LEU A 199 2.52 -18.53 2.79
N ASN A 200 3.19 -19.66 3.15
CA ASN A 200 2.65 -20.63 4.10
C ASN A 200 2.31 -20.00 5.47
N ASN A 201 3.17 -19.11 5.97
CA ASN A 201 2.94 -18.44 7.25
C ASN A 201 1.81 -17.40 7.13
N ILE A 202 1.83 -16.58 6.09
CA ILE A 202 0.83 -15.54 5.91
C ILE A 202 -0.56 -16.14 5.62
N ALA A 203 -0.63 -17.21 4.83
CA ALA A 203 -1.88 -17.93 4.61
C ALA A 203 -2.44 -18.49 5.93
N ASN A 204 -1.59 -19.04 6.80
CA ASN A 204 -2.02 -19.52 8.11
C ASN A 204 -2.51 -18.37 9.01
N VAL A 205 -1.82 -17.22 9.02
CA VAL A 205 -2.22 -16.04 9.82
C VAL A 205 -3.53 -15.43 9.31
N VAL A 206 -3.67 -15.31 7.99
CA VAL A 206 -4.83 -14.63 7.39
C VAL A 206 -6.02 -15.56 7.25
N LEU A 207 -5.82 -16.79 6.75
CA LEU A 207 -6.88 -17.72 6.39
C LEU A 207 -7.07 -18.86 7.40
N GLY A 208 -6.08 -19.13 8.26
CA GLY A 208 -6.02 -20.36 9.06
C GLY A 208 -5.62 -21.59 8.25
N GLU A 209 -5.09 -21.42 7.05
CA GLU A 209 -4.74 -22.50 6.11
C GLU A 209 -3.25 -22.48 5.80
N LYS A 210 -2.76 -23.61 5.31
CA LYS A 210 -1.36 -23.82 4.92
C LYS A 210 -1.26 -24.36 3.50
N LYS A 211 -0.07 -24.26 2.92
CA LYS A 211 0.29 -24.97 1.69
C LYS A 211 0.07 -26.48 1.83
N LEU A 212 -0.06 -27.16 0.70
CA LEU A 212 -0.03 -28.63 0.71
C LEU A 212 1.29 -29.13 1.26
N SER A 213 1.25 -30.14 2.14
CA SER A 213 2.47 -30.77 2.63
C SER A 213 3.03 -31.75 1.59
N PHE A 214 4.36 -31.81 1.51
CA PHE A 214 5.11 -32.79 0.74
C PHE A 214 6.16 -33.52 1.60
N GLU A 215 5.98 -33.49 2.92
CA GLU A 215 6.93 -34.11 3.89
C GLU A 215 7.12 -35.59 3.64
N GLU A 216 6.11 -36.32 3.18
CA GLU A 216 6.17 -37.71 2.80
C GLU A 216 7.15 -38.00 1.63
N SER A 217 7.31 -37.04 0.72
CA SER A 217 8.25 -37.13 -0.41
C SER A 217 9.63 -36.57 -0.07
N GLY A 218 9.77 -35.92 1.08
CA GLY A 218 11.02 -35.33 1.58
C GLY A 218 11.49 -34.08 0.81
N SER A 219 11.12 -33.93 -0.45
CA SER A 219 11.46 -32.75 -1.28
C SER A 219 10.49 -32.55 -2.44
N LEU A 220 10.38 -31.31 -2.95
CA LEU A 220 9.60 -31.02 -4.17
C LEU A 220 10.15 -31.78 -5.40
N LYS A 221 11.46 -32.01 -5.46
CA LYS A 221 12.10 -32.80 -6.52
C LYS A 221 11.59 -34.24 -6.54
N ASN A 222 11.47 -34.85 -5.37
CA ASN A 222 10.93 -36.20 -5.24
C ASN A 222 9.43 -36.21 -5.53
N LEU A 223 8.67 -35.23 -5.01
CA LEU A 223 7.24 -35.10 -5.29
C LEU A 223 6.97 -35.02 -6.80
N TYR A 224 7.75 -34.26 -7.55
CA TYR A 224 7.65 -34.19 -9.02
C TYR A 224 7.79 -35.54 -9.70
N LYS A 225 8.67 -36.42 -9.18
CA LYS A 225 8.94 -37.75 -9.75
C LYS A 225 7.94 -38.79 -9.29
N ASP A 226 7.56 -38.75 -8.02
CA ASP A 226 6.82 -39.80 -7.34
C ASP A 226 5.31 -39.59 -7.44
N ASP A 227 4.85 -38.31 -7.38
CA ASP A 227 3.43 -37.94 -7.47
C ASP A 227 3.26 -36.63 -8.21
N PHE A 228 3.25 -36.71 -9.53
CA PHE A 228 3.08 -35.56 -10.42
C PHE A 228 1.69 -34.90 -10.26
N GLN A 229 0.65 -35.67 -9.94
CA GLN A 229 -0.69 -35.13 -9.67
C GLN A 229 -0.64 -34.15 -8.48
N LYS A 230 -0.09 -34.57 -7.37
CA LYS A 230 0.06 -33.76 -6.17
C LYS A 230 1.01 -32.58 -6.39
N TYR A 231 2.05 -32.73 -7.23
CA TYR A 231 2.95 -31.65 -7.58
C TYR A 231 2.24 -30.49 -8.31
N ILE A 232 1.36 -30.80 -9.25
CA ILE A 232 0.54 -29.79 -9.93
C ILE A 232 -0.48 -29.16 -8.97
N ASP A 233 -1.14 -30.00 -8.14
CA ASP A 233 -2.05 -29.49 -7.10
C ASP A 233 -1.33 -28.55 -6.11
N TYR A 234 -0.04 -28.80 -5.81
CA TYR A 234 0.78 -27.93 -4.96
C TYR A 234 0.98 -26.56 -5.61
N ASN A 235 1.39 -26.50 -6.88
CA ASN A 235 1.58 -25.25 -7.61
C ASN A 235 0.25 -24.46 -7.73
N MET A 236 -0.88 -25.14 -8.02
CA MET A 236 -2.19 -24.51 -8.02
C MET A 236 -2.59 -23.97 -6.64
N LYS A 237 -2.23 -24.68 -5.56
CA LYS A 237 -2.54 -24.26 -4.19
C LYS A 237 -1.87 -22.94 -3.83
N ASP A 238 -0.65 -22.70 -4.33
CA ASP A 238 0.04 -21.43 -4.09
C ASP A 238 -0.70 -20.26 -4.75
N VAL A 239 -1.20 -20.42 -5.97
CA VAL A 239 -2.06 -19.45 -6.65
C VAL A 239 -3.38 -19.26 -5.89
N GLU A 240 -4.05 -20.35 -5.49
CA GLU A 240 -5.32 -20.28 -4.74
C GLU A 240 -5.17 -19.54 -3.41
N LEU A 241 -4.09 -19.79 -2.67
CA LEU A 241 -3.86 -19.10 -1.41
C LEU A 241 -3.72 -17.59 -1.58
N VAL A 242 -3.03 -17.13 -2.62
CA VAL A 242 -2.92 -15.70 -2.92
C VAL A 242 -4.27 -15.10 -3.27
N ASP A 243 -5.06 -15.76 -4.10
CA ASP A 243 -6.41 -15.30 -4.46
C ASP A 243 -7.32 -15.20 -3.24
N ARG A 244 -7.30 -16.22 -2.36
CA ARG A 244 -8.12 -16.23 -1.14
C ARG A 244 -7.68 -15.20 -0.11
N ILE A 245 -6.38 -14.91 -0.05
CA ILE A 245 -5.90 -13.78 0.76
C ILE A 245 -6.42 -12.47 0.18
N GLU A 246 -6.41 -12.29 -1.15
CA GLU A 246 -6.99 -11.11 -1.81
C GLU A 246 -8.50 -11.02 -1.59
N GLU A 247 -9.25 -12.11 -1.71
CA GLU A 247 -10.71 -12.13 -1.42
C GLU A 247 -11.00 -11.63 0.02
N LYS A 248 -10.14 -11.95 0.97
CA LYS A 248 -10.30 -11.54 2.37
C LYS A 248 -9.78 -10.11 2.65
N MET A 249 -8.68 -9.72 2.05
CA MET A 249 -7.97 -8.48 2.39
C MET A 249 -8.21 -7.35 1.38
N GLY A 250 -8.45 -7.65 0.10
CA GLY A 250 -8.69 -6.66 -0.95
C GLY A 250 -7.52 -5.71 -1.23
N LEU A 251 -6.26 -6.16 -1.06
CA LEU A 251 -5.10 -5.27 -1.15
C LEU A 251 -4.81 -4.80 -2.58
N ILE A 252 -5.08 -5.63 -3.59
CA ILE A 252 -4.99 -5.23 -5.00
C ILE A 252 -6.04 -4.15 -5.29
N THR A 253 -7.28 -4.39 -4.86
CA THR A 253 -8.37 -3.42 -5.01
C THR A 253 -8.05 -2.11 -4.29
N LEU A 254 -7.47 -2.18 -3.10
CA LEU A 254 -7.01 -1.00 -2.35
C LEU A 254 -5.93 -0.21 -3.12
N ALA A 255 -4.90 -0.89 -3.63
CA ALA A 255 -3.84 -0.26 -4.43
C ALA A 255 -4.41 0.40 -5.70
N MET A 256 -5.30 -0.28 -6.42
CA MET A 256 -6.00 0.29 -7.57
C MET A 256 -6.81 1.52 -7.20
N THR A 257 -7.61 1.45 -6.12
CA THR A 257 -8.39 2.60 -5.63
C THR A 257 -7.49 3.80 -5.34
N MET A 258 -6.35 3.58 -4.68
CA MET A 258 -5.37 4.63 -4.42
C MET A 258 -4.77 5.19 -5.71
N ALA A 259 -4.48 4.35 -6.71
CA ALA A 259 -3.92 4.76 -7.99
C ALA A 259 -4.90 5.63 -8.79
N TYR A 260 -6.15 5.22 -8.89
CA TYR A 260 -7.19 6.00 -9.57
C TYR A 260 -7.45 7.33 -8.85
N LYS A 261 -7.53 7.31 -7.53
CA LYS A 261 -7.68 8.52 -6.71
C LYS A 261 -6.49 9.46 -6.85
N GLY A 262 -5.28 8.92 -6.79
CA GLY A 262 -4.02 9.64 -6.94
C GLY A 262 -3.75 10.12 -8.38
N GLY A 263 -4.33 9.46 -9.39
CA GLY A 263 -3.98 9.67 -10.81
C GLY A 263 -2.56 9.24 -11.12
N VAL A 264 -2.17 8.07 -10.62
CA VAL A 264 -0.82 7.48 -10.77
C VAL A 264 -0.93 6.03 -11.24
N ASN A 265 0.19 5.41 -11.64
CA ASN A 265 0.22 3.98 -11.94
C ASN A 265 0.05 3.14 -10.67
N TYR A 266 -0.44 1.90 -10.82
CA TYR A 266 -0.66 1.00 -9.68
C TYR A 266 0.60 0.77 -8.84
N THR A 267 1.76 0.58 -9.47
CA THR A 267 3.04 0.39 -8.77
C THR A 267 3.53 1.64 -8.03
N GLU A 268 3.07 2.83 -8.39
CA GLU A 268 3.42 4.06 -7.68
C GLU A 268 2.75 4.18 -6.32
N THR A 269 1.70 3.37 -6.05
CA THR A 269 1.01 3.32 -4.75
C THR A 269 1.88 2.77 -3.62
N PHE A 270 2.97 2.08 -3.95
CA PHE A 270 4.00 1.71 -2.97
C PHE A 270 4.80 2.92 -2.46
N GLY A 271 4.77 4.05 -3.17
CA GLY A 271 5.39 5.31 -2.76
C GLY A 271 4.35 6.36 -2.40
N VAL A 272 4.58 7.12 -1.34
CA VAL A 272 3.65 8.19 -0.93
C VAL A 272 3.88 9.50 -1.69
N THR A 273 5.11 9.76 -2.15
CA THR A 273 5.49 11.01 -2.80
C THR A 273 4.84 11.18 -4.16
N SER A 274 4.84 10.15 -5.01
CA SER A 274 4.22 10.19 -6.35
C SER A 274 2.72 10.48 -6.29
N ILE A 275 2.02 9.84 -5.35
CA ILE A 275 0.58 10.06 -5.15
C ILE A 275 0.31 11.53 -4.81
N TRP A 276 1.01 12.06 -3.80
CA TRP A 276 0.79 13.42 -3.34
C TRP A 276 1.29 14.46 -4.35
N GLU A 277 2.36 14.20 -5.07
CA GLU A 277 2.80 15.08 -6.18
C GLU A 277 1.73 15.19 -7.26
N SER A 278 1.12 14.07 -7.67
CA SER A 278 0.04 14.08 -8.65
C SER A 278 -1.21 14.80 -8.15
N ILE A 279 -1.63 14.54 -6.91
CA ILE A 279 -2.80 15.17 -6.28
C ILE A 279 -2.61 16.69 -6.19
N ILE A 280 -1.47 17.13 -5.65
CA ILE A 280 -1.16 18.57 -5.51
C ILE A 280 -1.03 19.22 -6.88
N TYR A 281 -0.39 18.56 -7.84
CA TYR A 281 -0.28 19.04 -9.22
C TYR A 281 -1.67 19.31 -9.84
N ARG A 282 -2.61 18.35 -9.73
CA ARG A 282 -3.98 18.51 -10.22
C ARG A 282 -4.70 19.67 -9.54
N LYS A 283 -4.56 19.80 -8.22
CA LYS A 283 -5.16 20.92 -7.47
C LYS A 283 -4.62 22.26 -7.92
N LEU A 284 -3.30 22.41 -8.01
CA LEU A 284 -2.64 23.63 -8.46
C LEU A 284 -3.03 23.99 -9.91
N LEU A 285 -3.07 22.99 -10.80
CA LEU A 285 -3.46 23.21 -12.19
C LEU A 285 -4.92 23.69 -12.29
N SER A 286 -5.83 23.12 -11.50
CA SER A 286 -7.24 23.57 -11.44
C SER A 286 -7.38 25.00 -10.95
N GLU A 287 -6.45 25.48 -10.12
CA GLU A 287 -6.35 26.84 -9.62
C GLU A 287 -5.51 27.77 -10.52
N LYS A 288 -5.05 27.26 -11.68
CA LYS A 288 -4.14 27.97 -12.61
C LYS A 288 -2.82 28.40 -11.95
N ARG A 289 -2.30 27.58 -11.06
CA ARG A 289 -1.04 27.77 -10.34
C ARG A 289 -0.02 26.73 -10.82
N ALA A 290 1.24 27.16 -10.95
CA ALA A 290 2.33 26.25 -11.30
C ALA A 290 2.87 25.55 -10.05
N SER A 291 3.22 24.26 -10.18
CA SER A 291 4.01 23.57 -9.15
C SER A 291 5.43 24.15 -9.08
N PRO A 292 6.03 24.28 -7.88
CA PRO A 292 7.40 24.79 -7.74
C PRO A 292 8.41 23.88 -8.45
N ALA A 293 9.60 24.42 -8.73
CA ALA A 293 10.70 23.61 -9.20
C ALA A 293 11.11 22.56 -8.13
N HIS A 294 11.55 21.40 -8.58
CA HIS A 294 12.09 20.38 -7.67
C HIS A 294 13.43 20.88 -7.11
N ASN A 295 13.59 20.89 -5.79
CA ASN A 295 14.87 21.20 -5.15
C ASN A 295 15.63 19.90 -4.83
N PRO A 296 16.69 19.54 -5.60
CA PRO A 296 17.46 18.33 -5.38
C PRO A 296 18.37 18.41 -4.14
N GLU A 297 18.61 19.62 -3.62
CA GLU A 297 19.54 19.87 -2.49
C GLU A 297 18.88 19.80 -1.12
N SER A 298 17.62 19.33 -1.02
CA SER A 298 16.98 19.20 0.29
C SER A 298 17.80 18.26 1.20
N LEU A 299 18.33 18.84 2.27
CA LEU A 299 19.20 18.14 3.22
C LEU A 299 18.41 17.04 3.96
N ARG A 300 19.09 15.92 4.24
CA ARG A 300 18.61 14.93 5.22
C ARG A 300 18.81 15.52 6.62
N SER A 301 17.84 16.25 7.16
CA SER A 301 17.83 16.55 8.58
C SER A 301 16.91 15.54 9.30
N LYS A 302 17.38 15.03 10.43
CA LYS A 302 16.53 14.29 11.36
C LYS A 302 15.71 15.32 12.13
N PHE A 303 14.41 15.10 12.21
CA PHE A 303 13.52 15.89 13.06
C PHE A 303 12.79 14.97 14.03
N ALA A 304 12.22 15.55 15.10
CA ALA A 304 11.54 14.81 16.14
C ALA A 304 10.26 14.15 15.60
N GLY A 305 10.03 12.88 15.92
CA GLY A 305 8.83 12.14 15.60
C GLY A 305 7.68 12.38 16.58
N GLY A 306 6.71 11.44 16.62
CA GLY A 306 5.62 11.42 17.60
C GLY A 306 6.12 11.25 19.04
N TYR A 307 5.30 11.65 20.01
CA TYR A 307 5.60 11.43 21.42
C TYR A 307 5.20 10.02 21.85
N VAL A 308 6.12 9.33 22.50
CA VAL A 308 5.87 8.02 23.10
C VAL A 308 6.20 8.11 24.59
N LYS A 309 5.22 7.79 25.44
CA LYS A 309 5.42 7.65 26.89
C LYS A 309 5.65 6.18 27.21
N PRO A 310 6.79 5.83 27.83
CA PRO A 310 7.02 4.45 28.27
C PRO A 310 5.88 3.95 29.15
N PRO A 311 5.42 2.70 28.98
CA PRO A 311 4.31 2.18 29.76
C PRO A 311 4.71 2.04 31.24
N GLN A 312 3.76 2.36 32.11
CA GLN A 312 3.88 2.03 33.55
C GLN A 312 3.79 0.52 33.72
N ILE A 313 4.87 -0.09 34.22
CA ILE A 313 4.97 -1.54 34.37
C ILE A 313 4.04 -2.00 35.49
N GLY A 314 3.16 -2.95 35.23
CA GLY A 314 2.27 -3.54 36.21
C GLY A 314 1.00 -4.11 35.59
N LEU A 315 0.15 -4.68 36.43
CA LEU A 315 -1.22 -5.06 36.11
C LEU A 315 -2.13 -3.84 36.39
N HIS A 316 -2.89 -3.43 35.43
CA HIS A 316 -3.81 -2.30 35.53
C HIS A 316 -5.22 -2.76 35.22
N ASP A 317 -6.15 -2.43 36.08
CA ASP A 317 -7.58 -2.72 35.90
C ASP A 317 -8.26 -1.57 35.17
N TRP A 318 -9.30 -1.89 34.41
CA TRP A 318 -10.13 -0.92 33.71
C TRP A 318 -9.34 0.11 32.87
N VAL A 319 -8.45 -0.39 32.03
CA VAL A 319 -7.70 0.47 31.09
C VAL A 319 -8.58 0.82 29.90
N VAL A 320 -8.71 2.12 29.63
CA VAL A 320 -9.43 2.66 28.48
C VAL A 320 -8.45 3.35 27.54
N SER A 321 -8.50 2.99 26.28
CA SER A 321 -7.72 3.65 25.22
C SER A 321 -8.54 4.77 24.58
N PHE A 322 -7.95 5.95 24.49
CA PHE A 322 -8.45 7.09 23.72
C PHE A 322 -7.51 7.38 22.56
N ASP A 323 -8.08 7.66 21.38
CA ASP A 323 -7.34 7.95 20.17
C ASP A 323 -7.73 9.33 19.63
N LEU A 324 -6.74 10.14 19.30
CA LEU A 324 -6.93 11.43 18.65
C LEU A 324 -7.09 11.22 17.13
N ASN A 325 -8.31 10.98 16.72
CA ASN A 325 -8.65 10.62 15.34
C ASN A 325 -7.99 11.53 14.31
N SER A 326 -7.17 10.92 13.44
CA SER A 326 -6.46 11.61 12.34
C SER A 326 -5.64 12.82 12.86
N LEU A 327 -4.84 12.64 13.91
CA LEU A 327 -4.13 13.72 14.62
C LEU A 327 -3.36 14.65 13.65
N TYR A 328 -2.46 14.13 12.85
CA TYR A 328 -1.65 14.95 11.94
C TYR A 328 -2.46 15.64 10.84
N PRO A 329 -3.39 14.97 10.12
CA PRO A 329 -4.32 15.64 9.22
C PRO A 329 -5.07 16.81 9.86
N ASN A 330 -5.60 16.62 11.07
CA ASN A 330 -6.32 17.67 11.78
C ASN A 330 -5.41 18.84 12.22
N ILE A 331 -4.16 18.57 12.58
CA ILE A 331 -3.17 19.63 12.87
C ILE A 331 -2.90 20.44 11.61
N ILE A 332 -2.68 19.79 10.45
CA ILE A 332 -2.46 20.48 9.18
C ILE A 332 -3.62 21.44 8.89
N VAL A 333 -4.85 21.00 9.09
CA VAL A 333 -6.04 21.83 8.86
C VAL A 333 -6.15 22.97 9.88
N GLN A 334 -6.02 22.67 11.17
CA GLN A 334 -6.28 23.64 12.23
C GLN A 334 -5.24 24.76 12.28
N TRP A 335 -3.98 24.44 11.97
CA TRP A 335 -2.90 25.45 11.90
C TRP A 335 -2.72 26.03 10.51
N ASN A 336 -3.49 25.59 9.51
CA ASN A 336 -3.38 25.98 8.10
C ASN A 336 -1.98 25.72 7.53
N MET A 337 -1.41 24.53 7.83
CA MET A 337 -0.05 24.18 7.46
C MET A 337 0.07 23.80 5.98
N SER A 338 0.69 24.66 5.20
CA SER A 338 0.97 24.45 3.77
C SER A 338 2.20 25.26 3.38
N PRO A 339 3.02 24.85 2.41
CA PRO A 339 4.23 25.57 2.05
C PRO A 339 4.01 27.06 1.76
N GLU A 340 2.92 27.39 1.08
CA GLU A 340 2.58 28.77 0.70
C GLU A 340 1.98 29.61 1.84
N THR A 341 1.61 28.96 2.95
CA THR A 341 1.10 29.67 4.14
C THR A 341 2.18 29.95 5.19
N ILE A 342 3.38 29.39 5.00
CA ILE A 342 4.51 29.65 5.91
C ILE A 342 4.86 31.17 5.86
N VAL A 343 4.99 31.75 7.06
CA VAL A 343 5.46 33.13 7.22
C VAL A 343 6.95 33.11 7.51
N SER A 344 7.70 34.02 6.90
CA SER A 344 9.14 34.14 7.14
C SER A 344 9.43 34.49 8.60
N GLY A 345 10.39 33.78 9.20
CA GLY A 345 10.78 33.93 10.59
C GLY A 345 10.13 32.92 11.52
N THR A 346 10.94 32.37 12.43
CA THR A 346 10.51 31.40 13.44
C THR A 346 10.71 32.01 14.82
N THR A 347 9.71 31.87 15.70
CA THR A 347 9.86 32.29 17.10
C THR A 347 10.76 31.31 17.83
N LEU A 348 11.94 31.76 18.25
CA LEU A 348 12.92 30.92 18.95
C LEU A 348 12.46 30.55 20.35
N GLY A 349 12.86 29.37 20.83
CA GLY A 349 12.58 28.89 22.18
C GLY A 349 11.17 28.31 22.38
N VAL A 350 10.37 28.22 21.30
CA VAL A 350 9.07 27.53 21.33
C VAL A 350 9.28 26.03 21.19
N THR A 351 8.77 25.28 22.15
CA THR A 351 8.82 23.81 22.17
C THR A 351 7.50 23.29 22.74
N PRO A 352 7.16 21.99 22.60
CA PRO A 352 5.99 21.41 23.28
C PRO A 352 5.98 21.66 24.79
N ASP A 353 7.15 21.63 25.44
CA ASP A 353 7.27 21.87 26.89
C ASP A 353 6.95 23.33 27.26
N THR A 354 7.46 24.29 26.53
CA THR A 354 7.15 25.70 26.76
C THR A 354 5.67 25.99 26.51
N CYS A 355 5.07 25.37 25.51
CA CYS A 355 3.65 25.47 25.23
C CYS A 355 2.80 24.88 26.37
N LEU A 356 3.18 23.72 26.94
CA LEU A 356 2.53 23.11 28.11
C LEU A 356 2.72 23.92 29.38
N GLY A 357 3.83 24.65 29.51
CA GLY A 357 4.13 25.58 30.59
C GLY A 357 3.36 26.90 30.50
N GLY A 358 2.51 27.07 29.48
CA GLY A 358 1.70 28.28 29.30
C GLY A 358 2.45 29.38 28.53
N TYR A 359 3.40 29.00 27.64
CA TYR A 359 4.00 29.95 26.70
C TYR A 359 2.89 30.76 26.04
N ASN A 360 2.97 32.05 26.18
CA ASN A 360 1.86 32.93 25.90
C ASN A 360 1.60 33.06 24.40
N THR A 361 0.75 32.21 23.84
CA THR A 361 0.19 32.36 22.49
C THR A 361 -0.63 33.65 22.32
N LYS A 362 -0.95 34.37 23.41
CA LYS A 362 -1.71 35.64 23.39
C LYS A 362 -0.93 36.78 22.72
N ASN A 363 0.39 36.69 22.65
CA ASN A 363 1.24 37.64 21.93
C ASN A 363 1.41 37.27 20.45
N SER A 364 0.85 36.16 19.97
CA SER A 364 0.85 35.83 18.56
C SER A 364 -0.05 36.79 17.80
N ASP A 365 0.44 37.31 16.70
CA ASP A 365 -0.35 38.07 15.73
C ASP A 365 -1.62 37.25 15.38
N LYS A 366 -2.81 37.86 15.53
CA LYS A 366 -4.09 37.20 15.23
C LYS A 366 -4.21 36.73 13.77
N SER A 367 -3.35 37.26 12.88
CA SER A 367 -3.29 36.91 11.46
C SER A 367 -2.57 35.58 11.19
N THR A 368 -1.86 35.04 12.18
CA THR A 368 -1.10 33.79 12.06
C THR A 368 -1.46 32.77 13.12
N SER A 369 -1.20 31.48 12.82
CA SER A 369 -1.13 30.39 13.78
C SER A 369 0.32 30.01 14.00
N MET A 370 0.73 29.75 15.24
CA MET A 370 2.07 29.34 15.59
C MET A 370 2.10 27.86 15.99
N ALA A 371 2.93 27.08 15.36
CA ALA A 371 3.16 25.67 15.69
C ALA A 371 4.08 25.53 16.92
N ALA A 372 4.13 24.34 17.51
CA ALA A 372 4.93 24.07 18.71
C ALA A 372 6.46 24.02 18.48
N ASN A 373 6.94 24.32 17.27
CA ASN A 373 8.33 24.62 16.96
C ASN A 373 8.57 26.11 16.63
N GLY A 374 7.58 26.96 16.83
CA GLY A 374 7.67 28.40 16.59
C GLY A 374 7.49 28.84 15.14
N VAL A 375 7.20 27.94 14.22
CA VAL A 375 6.86 28.28 12.81
C VAL A 375 5.46 28.88 12.76
N HIS A 376 5.31 29.96 11.98
CA HIS A 376 4.05 30.65 11.79
C HIS A 376 3.43 30.36 10.43
N PHE A 377 2.10 30.19 10.42
CA PHE A 377 1.29 29.98 9.20
C PHE A 377 0.20 31.05 9.11
N LYS A 378 -0.05 31.57 7.91
CA LYS A 378 -1.10 32.56 7.64
C LYS A 378 -2.49 31.97 7.91
N LYS A 379 -3.41 32.81 8.39
CA LYS A 379 -4.83 32.46 8.59
C LYS A 379 -5.75 33.05 7.52
N ASP A 380 -5.23 33.89 6.64
CA ASP A 380 -5.96 34.49 5.52
C ASP A 380 -6.10 33.46 4.37
N GLY A 381 -7.26 32.87 4.25
CA GLY A 381 -7.54 31.81 3.29
C GLY A 381 -7.10 30.42 3.75
N VAL A 382 -7.52 29.42 3.01
CA VAL A 382 -7.19 28.01 3.26
C VAL A 382 -6.03 27.58 2.36
N GLY A 383 -4.98 27.03 2.95
CA GLY A 383 -3.84 26.50 2.20
C GLY A 383 -4.19 25.29 1.35
N VAL A 384 -3.35 24.97 0.37
CA VAL A 384 -3.58 23.86 -0.57
C VAL A 384 -3.66 22.52 0.18
N LEU A 385 -2.72 22.23 1.08
CA LEU A 385 -2.72 20.96 1.83
C LEU A 385 -3.92 20.86 2.77
N PRO A 386 -4.24 21.88 3.61
CA PRO A 386 -5.47 21.90 4.39
C PRO A 386 -6.73 21.68 3.56
N SER A 387 -6.86 22.34 2.39
CA SER A 387 -8.05 22.19 1.53
C SER A 387 -8.21 20.74 1.04
N LEU A 388 -7.12 20.09 0.61
CA LEU A 388 -7.13 18.70 0.18
C LEU A 388 -7.52 17.73 1.32
N ILE A 389 -7.02 17.98 2.53
CA ILE A 389 -7.37 17.16 3.71
C ILE A 389 -8.84 17.33 4.07
N ILE A 390 -9.37 18.56 4.03
CA ILE A 390 -10.80 18.83 4.30
C ILE A 390 -11.68 18.09 3.30
N ASP A 391 -11.36 18.21 1.99
CA ASP A 391 -12.11 17.54 0.92
C ASP A 391 -12.10 16.01 1.10
N TYR A 392 -10.92 15.42 1.35
CA TYR A 392 -10.78 13.98 1.57
C TYR A 392 -11.45 13.48 2.85
N TYR A 393 -11.42 14.28 3.92
CA TYR A 393 -12.10 13.91 5.16
C TYR A 393 -13.62 13.89 4.98
N ALA A 394 -14.18 14.90 4.28
CA ALA A 394 -15.60 14.95 3.97
C ALA A 394 -16.03 13.78 3.08
N GLU A 395 -15.25 13.48 2.04
CA GLU A 395 -15.49 12.36 1.16
C GLU A 395 -15.42 11.01 1.90
N ARG A 396 -14.37 10.80 2.71
CA ARG A 396 -14.24 9.59 3.54
C ARG A 396 -15.45 9.40 4.43
N LYS A 397 -15.93 10.46 5.07
CA LYS A 397 -17.12 10.42 5.93
C LYS A 397 -18.33 9.97 5.14
N ALA A 398 -18.60 10.56 3.96
CA ALA A 398 -19.72 10.20 3.11
C ALA A 398 -19.67 8.72 2.64
N ILE A 399 -18.48 8.21 2.30
CA ILE A 399 -18.28 6.80 1.93
C ILE A 399 -18.52 5.89 3.15
N LYS A 400 -18.02 6.26 4.33
CA LYS A 400 -18.26 5.50 5.56
C LYS A 400 -19.73 5.43 5.93
N ASP A 401 -20.49 6.50 5.75
CA ASP A 401 -21.93 6.54 5.98
C ASP A 401 -22.66 5.57 5.02
N LYS A 402 -22.26 5.51 3.74
CA LYS A 402 -22.78 4.52 2.77
C LYS A 402 -22.46 3.09 3.19
N MET A 403 -21.21 2.83 3.65
CA MET A 403 -20.80 1.53 4.13
C MET A 403 -21.67 1.08 5.32
N LEU A 404 -21.90 1.96 6.31
CA LEU A 404 -22.72 1.68 7.48
C LEU A 404 -24.18 1.42 7.08
N ALA A 405 -24.74 2.17 6.11
CA ALA A 405 -26.07 1.93 5.57
C ALA A 405 -26.18 0.54 4.92
N SER A 406 -25.19 0.14 4.11
CA SER A 406 -25.13 -1.22 3.53
C SER A 406 -25.01 -2.30 4.61
N GLN A 407 -24.27 -2.06 5.70
CA GLN A 407 -24.20 -2.99 6.83
C GLN A 407 -25.56 -3.18 7.51
N GLN A 408 -26.31 -2.10 7.71
CA GLN A 408 -27.67 -2.15 8.28
C GLN A 408 -28.63 -2.90 7.34
N GLU A 409 -28.58 -2.61 6.03
CA GLU A 409 -29.35 -3.31 5.00
C GLU A 409 -29.09 -4.82 5.05
N ARG A 410 -27.80 -5.21 5.14
CA ARG A 410 -27.36 -6.61 5.22
C ARG A 410 -27.95 -7.35 6.43
N GLN A 411 -28.09 -6.68 7.57
CA GLN A 411 -28.68 -7.28 8.79
C GLN A 411 -30.16 -7.58 8.64
N GLY A 412 -30.88 -6.85 7.79
CA GLY A 412 -32.32 -7.02 7.56
C GLY A 412 -32.67 -8.05 6.47
N ILE A 413 -31.70 -8.63 5.76
CA ILE A 413 -31.96 -9.53 4.63
C ILE A 413 -32.01 -10.98 5.07
N ASP A 414 -33.04 -11.70 4.59
CA ASP A 414 -33.19 -13.12 4.82
C ASP A 414 -32.03 -13.93 4.24
N PRO A 415 -31.43 -14.87 5.00
CA PRO A 415 -30.30 -15.70 4.56
C PRO A 415 -30.53 -16.48 3.26
N SER A 416 -31.79 -16.70 2.86
CA SER A 416 -32.13 -17.37 1.60
C SER A 416 -31.90 -16.51 0.35
N GLN A 417 -31.84 -15.18 0.49
CA GLN A 417 -31.67 -14.20 -0.60
C GLN A 417 -30.19 -14.03 -0.99
N LYS A 418 -29.52 -15.11 -1.40
CA LYS A 418 -28.06 -15.16 -1.65
C LYS A 418 -27.57 -14.13 -2.64
N GLN A 419 -28.32 -13.81 -3.71
CA GLN A 419 -27.91 -12.83 -4.72
C GLN A 419 -27.88 -11.42 -4.15
N GLU A 420 -28.88 -11.07 -3.34
CA GLU A 420 -28.97 -9.76 -2.71
C GLU A 420 -27.88 -9.59 -1.63
N ILE A 421 -27.64 -10.64 -0.84
CA ILE A 421 -26.53 -10.70 0.12
C ILE A 421 -25.21 -10.45 -0.59
N TYR A 422 -24.93 -11.16 -1.70
CA TYR A 422 -23.70 -11.00 -2.46
C TYR A 422 -23.53 -9.58 -3.00
N ARG A 423 -24.62 -8.96 -3.52
CA ARG A 423 -24.59 -7.56 -3.99
C ARG A 423 -24.18 -6.61 -2.88
N ILE A 424 -24.80 -6.71 -1.72
CA ILE A 424 -24.56 -5.82 -0.58
C ILE A 424 -23.14 -6.02 -0.01
N GLU A 425 -22.70 -7.26 0.15
CA GLU A 425 -21.34 -7.56 0.63
C GLU A 425 -20.27 -7.02 -0.32
N ARG A 426 -20.51 -7.09 -1.64
CA ARG A 426 -19.65 -6.47 -2.64
C ARG A 426 -19.61 -4.94 -2.50
N ASP A 427 -20.74 -4.29 -2.30
CA ASP A 427 -20.83 -2.85 -2.10
C ASP A 427 -20.14 -2.43 -0.78
N MET A 428 -20.33 -3.18 0.31
CA MET A 428 -19.64 -2.96 1.58
C MET A 428 -18.13 -3.04 1.41
N ASN A 429 -17.60 -4.08 0.75
CA ASN A 429 -16.18 -4.24 0.49
C ASN A 429 -15.63 -3.09 -0.37
N ARG A 430 -16.37 -2.65 -1.38
CA ARG A 430 -16.02 -1.50 -2.22
C ARG A 430 -15.90 -0.22 -1.38
N PHE A 431 -16.89 0.09 -0.55
CA PHE A 431 -16.86 1.27 0.30
C PHE A 431 -15.75 1.19 1.36
N GLU A 432 -15.51 0.00 1.94
CA GLU A 432 -14.40 -0.21 2.88
C GLU A 432 -13.05 0.09 2.21
N ASN A 433 -12.79 -0.46 1.03
CA ASN A 433 -11.56 -0.19 0.28
C ASN A 433 -11.42 1.29 -0.07
N GLN A 434 -12.49 1.97 -0.50
CA GLN A 434 -12.47 3.39 -0.82
C GLN A 434 -12.16 4.26 0.41
N GLN A 435 -12.84 4.04 1.55
CA GLN A 435 -12.60 4.82 2.76
C GLN A 435 -11.22 4.54 3.35
N MET A 436 -10.72 3.30 3.22
CA MET A 436 -9.39 2.91 3.67
C MET A 436 -8.29 3.55 2.80
N ALA A 437 -8.47 3.56 1.48
CA ALA A 437 -7.56 4.24 0.57
C ALA A 437 -7.38 5.72 0.94
N ILE A 438 -8.49 6.43 1.16
CA ILE A 438 -8.47 7.84 1.58
C ILE A 438 -7.79 7.99 2.95
N LYS A 439 -8.07 7.11 3.91
CA LYS A 439 -7.42 7.13 5.24
C LYS A 439 -5.90 7.00 5.12
N ILE A 440 -5.44 6.01 4.34
CA ILE A 440 -4.00 5.75 4.13
C ILE A 440 -3.36 6.95 3.45
N MET A 441 -4.00 7.50 2.41
CA MET A 441 -3.49 8.67 1.70
C MET A 441 -3.37 9.87 2.64
N MET A 442 -4.40 10.26 3.36
CA MET A 442 -4.34 11.40 4.31
C MET A 442 -3.23 11.21 5.35
N ASN A 443 -3.12 10.03 5.95
CA ASN A 443 -2.11 9.77 6.98
C ASN A 443 -0.68 9.73 6.39
N SER A 444 -0.53 9.48 5.09
CA SER A 444 0.77 9.42 4.43
C SER A 444 1.34 10.80 4.05
N LEU A 445 0.53 11.86 4.04
CA LEU A 445 0.96 13.21 3.65
C LEU A 445 2.13 13.72 4.51
N TYR A 446 2.02 13.56 5.82
CA TYR A 446 3.10 13.92 6.73
C TYR A 446 4.42 13.23 6.36
N GLY A 447 4.38 11.92 6.09
CA GLY A 447 5.55 11.17 5.65
C GLY A 447 6.13 11.63 4.31
N ALA A 448 5.29 12.12 3.41
CA ALA A 448 5.73 12.74 2.15
C ALA A 448 6.46 14.06 2.42
N LEU A 449 5.92 14.94 3.27
CA LEU A 449 6.54 16.23 3.60
C LEU A 449 7.94 16.11 4.19
N GLY A 450 8.19 15.07 4.99
CA GLY A 450 9.52 14.75 5.54
C GLY A 450 10.46 14.04 4.56
N ASN A 451 10.01 13.68 3.36
CA ASN A 451 10.80 12.94 2.38
C ASN A 451 11.56 13.88 1.45
N LYS A 452 12.89 13.80 1.45
CA LYS A 452 13.77 14.64 0.61
C LYS A 452 13.51 14.55 -0.91
N TRP A 453 12.89 13.48 -1.39
CA TRP A 453 12.54 13.30 -2.79
C TRP A 453 11.19 13.90 -3.18
N PHE A 454 10.48 14.41 -2.17
CA PHE A 454 9.19 15.05 -2.41
C PHE A 454 9.38 16.50 -2.86
N ARG A 455 8.73 16.89 -3.91
CA ARG A 455 8.81 18.25 -4.48
C ARG A 455 8.45 19.35 -3.48
N TYR A 456 7.52 19.07 -2.58
CA TYR A 456 7.01 19.99 -1.56
C TYR A 456 7.62 19.68 -0.18
N ASN A 457 8.82 19.07 -0.17
CA ASN A 457 9.53 18.77 1.08
C ASN A 457 9.82 20.07 1.82
N ASP A 458 9.45 20.11 3.09
CA ASP A 458 9.77 21.17 4.04
C ASP A 458 9.93 20.56 5.44
N ILE A 459 11.17 20.49 5.89
CA ILE A 459 11.52 19.88 7.18
C ILE A 459 10.94 20.67 8.35
N SER A 460 10.93 22.02 8.26
CA SER A 460 10.39 22.88 9.33
C SER A 460 8.89 22.69 9.49
N MET A 461 8.17 22.49 8.39
CA MET A 461 6.75 22.16 8.39
C MET A 461 6.50 20.74 8.88
N ALA A 462 7.29 19.74 8.47
CA ALA A 462 7.18 18.38 8.96
C ALA A 462 7.38 18.31 10.48
N GLU A 463 8.38 19.04 10.99
CA GLU A 463 8.63 19.18 12.42
C GLU A 463 7.51 19.95 13.14
N ALA A 464 6.95 21.00 12.51
CA ALA A 464 5.80 21.73 13.05
C ALA A 464 4.61 20.79 13.30
N ILE A 465 4.34 19.86 12.37
CA ILE A 465 3.26 18.89 12.51
C ILE A 465 3.50 17.97 13.70
N THR A 466 4.69 17.36 13.80
CA THR A 466 4.99 16.39 14.87
C THR A 466 5.07 17.05 16.24
N LEU A 467 5.75 18.18 16.39
CA LEU A 467 5.87 18.85 17.66
C LEU A 467 4.53 19.42 18.15
N THR A 468 3.67 19.88 17.21
CA THR A 468 2.30 20.27 17.57
C THR A 468 1.46 19.05 17.99
N GLY A 469 1.68 17.87 17.35
CA GLY A 469 1.09 16.60 17.77
C GLY A 469 1.54 16.18 19.16
N GLN A 470 2.85 16.28 19.46
CA GLN A 470 3.37 16.04 20.80
C GLN A 470 2.75 16.97 21.83
N TYR A 471 2.60 18.24 21.51
CA TYR A 471 1.92 19.21 22.38
C TYR A 471 0.46 18.78 22.63
N ALA A 472 -0.29 18.43 21.60
CA ALA A 472 -1.70 18.08 21.69
C ALA A 472 -1.93 16.84 22.57
N ILE A 473 -1.18 15.75 22.37
CA ILE A 473 -1.35 14.51 23.14
C ILE A 473 -0.91 14.69 24.61
N ARG A 474 0.17 15.43 24.87
CA ARG A 474 0.66 15.72 26.21
C ARG A 474 -0.26 16.72 26.95
N PHE A 475 -0.92 17.62 26.22
CA PHE A 475 -1.97 18.47 26.79
C PHE A 475 -3.18 17.64 27.22
N ALA A 476 -3.58 16.65 26.40
CA ALA A 476 -4.62 15.70 26.76
C ALA A 476 -4.25 14.88 28.02
N GLU A 477 -3.02 14.34 28.08
CA GLU A 477 -2.48 13.66 29.27
C GLU A 477 -2.59 14.52 30.51
N LYS A 478 -2.09 15.77 30.47
CA LYS A 478 -2.14 16.71 31.59
C LYS A 478 -3.57 16.99 32.04
N THR A 479 -4.48 17.14 31.07
CA THR A 479 -5.89 17.43 31.35
C THR A 479 -6.57 16.24 32.01
N VAL A 480 -6.35 15.02 31.51
CA VAL A 480 -6.90 13.78 32.08
C VAL A 480 -6.37 13.59 33.52
N ASN A 481 -5.06 13.69 33.72
CA ASN A 481 -4.46 13.54 35.04
C ASN A 481 -4.99 14.58 36.03
N ASN A 482 -5.11 15.84 35.63
CA ASN A 482 -5.69 16.90 36.50
C ASN A 482 -7.14 16.58 36.90
N HIS A 483 -7.95 16.13 35.93
CA HIS A 483 -9.35 15.78 36.18
C HIS A 483 -9.47 14.58 37.14
N MET A 484 -8.71 13.50 36.88
CA MET A 484 -8.70 12.32 37.74
C MET A 484 -8.22 12.63 39.18
N ASN A 485 -7.14 13.41 39.28
CA ASN A 485 -6.61 13.84 40.58
C ASN A 485 -7.59 14.69 41.35
N GLN A 486 -8.27 15.61 40.67
CA GLN A 486 -9.31 16.42 41.29
C GLN A 486 -10.51 15.57 41.79
N LEU A 487 -10.94 14.59 40.99
CA LEU A 487 -12.07 13.72 41.30
C LEU A 487 -11.77 12.78 42.48
N LEU A 488 -10.53 12.26 42.54
CA LEU A 488 -10.12 11.26 43.54
C LEU A 488 -9.37 11.84 44.72
N GLY A 489 -9.09 13.15 44.78
CA GLY A 489 -8.33 13.77 45.84
C GLY A 489 -6.87 13.28 45.91
N THR A 490 -6.23 13.02 44.80
CA THR A 490 -4.90 12.41 44.69
C THR A 490 -3.95 13.28 43.89
N ASP A 491 -2.68 12.91 43.83
CA ASP A 491 -1.66 13.46 42.94
C ASP A 491 -0.88 12.31 42.27
N LYS A 492 -1.56 11.66 41.31
CA LYS A 492 -1.03 10.46 40.60
C LYS A 492 -1.11 10.64 39.10
N ASP A 493 -0.34 9.84 38.42
CA ASP A 493 -0.35 9.72 36.94
C ASP A 493 -1.19 8.51 36.52
N TYR A 494 -2.39 8.80 35.99
CA TYR A 494 -3.37 7.81 35.54
C TYR A 494 -3.21 7.44 34.08
N VAL A 495 -2.42 8.22 33.30
CA VAL A 495 -2.11 7.89 31.92
C VAL A 495 -0.91 6.96 31.89
N ILE A 496 -1.17 5.67 31.75
CA ILE A 496 -0.16 4.61 31.89
C ILE A 496 0.75 4.42 30.67
N ALA A 497 0.31 4.85 29.49
CA ALA A 497 1.09 4.82 28.25
C ALA A 497 0.54 5.83 27.24
N ILE A 498 1.40 6.28 26.32
CA ILE A 498 1.05 7.11 25.16
C ILE A 498 1.84 6.60 23.96
N ASP A 499 1.18 6.50 22.82
CA ASP A 499 1.84 6.29 21.53
C ASP A 499 1.26 7.24 20.49
N THR A 500 2.00 8.27 20.17
CA THR A 500 1.76 9.27 19.11
C THR A 500 0.39 9.98 19.21
N ASP A 501 -0.71 9.29 18.98
CA ASP A 501 -2.11 9.78 18.97
C ASP A 501 -3.03 9.06 19.95
N SER A 502 -2.53 8.01 20.61
CA SER A 502 -3.29 7.21 21.56
C SER A 502 -2.80 7.40 22.99
N LEU A 503 -3.72 7.55 23.93
CA LEU A 503 -3.41 7.52 25.36
C LEU A 503 -4.22 6.43 26.07
N TYR A 504 -3.56 5.75 27.02
CA TYR A 504 -4.13 4.65 27.80
C TYR A 504 -4.30 5.11 29.25
N VAL A 505 -5.53 5.15 29.69
CA VAL A 505 -5.90 5.68 31.01
C VAL A 505 -6.37 4.55 31.92
N ASN A 506 -5.80 4.49 33.12
CA ASN A 506 -6.22 3.57 34.16
C ASN A 506 -7.39 4.17 34.96
N PHE A 507 -8.59 3.60 34.77
CA PHE A 507 -9.79 3.96 35.48
C PHE A 507 -10.08 3.05 36.69
N GLY A 508 -9.24 2.04 36.96
CA GLY A 508 -9.43 1.13 38.11
C GLY A 508 -9.63 1.80 39.47
N PRO A 509 -9.02 2.99 39.76
CA PRO A 509 -9.27 3.73 41.00
C PRO A 509 -10.63 4.44 41.12
N LEU A 510 -11.44 4.56 40.03
CA LEU A 510 -12.82 5.06 40.07
C LEU A 510 -13.80 3.98 40.48
#